data_d279022d24fb7878b1a3222c331fdd5a
#
_entry.id   d279022d24fb7878b1a3222c331fdd5a
#
_cell.length_a   1.000
_cell.length_b   1.000
_cell.length_c   1.000
_cell.angle_alpha   90.00
_cell.angle_beta   90.00
_cell.angle_gamma   90.00
#
_symmetry.space_group_name_H-M   'P 1'
#
loop_
_entity.id
_entity.type
_entity.pdbx_description
1 polymer ?
#
loop_
_entity_poly.entity_id
_entity_poly.type
_entity_poly.pdbx_seq_one_letter_code
_entity_poly.pdbx_strand_id
1 'polypeptide(L)'
;KLYKEVNEARWRAFETGEMSRDEVINGRFGAFFQLLNHEVDSLAMEQTYREFLNEGHQLLGNSLEVVQHFAEKADLYIVTNGVSKTQFKRLEDSKLLPYFKEVIVSEDTGYQKPMIEFFEYTFAKIPNLNKAQTVIIGDSLSSDIQGGINAEIDTIWLRPDAPTTPLAIEPTHQIRQLEDLYSLLS
;
A
#
# COMPACT_ATOMS: atom_id res chain seq x y z
N LYS A 1 -2.79 1.67 19.55
CA LYS A 1 -1.35 1.30 19.48
C LYS A 1 -1.20 -0.21 19.33
N LEU A 2 -1.63 -1.04 20.29
CA LEU A 2 -1.46 -2.51 20.26
C LEU A 2 -2.05 -3.17 19.01
N TYR A 3 -3.28 -2.81 18.58
CA TYR A 3 -3.88 -3.33 17.34
C TYR A 3 -3.00 -3.05 16.12
N LYS A 4 -2.43 -1.83 16.01
CA LYS A 4 -1.56 -1.48 14.91
C LYS A 4 -0.33 -2.40 14.87
N GLU A 5 0.29 -2.64 16.00
CA GLU A 5 1.45 -3.54 16.13
C GLU A 5 1.12 -4.98 15.70
N VAL A 6 -0.02 -5.52 16.16
CA VAL A 6 -0.50 -6.86 15.76
C VAL A 6 -0.78 -6.93 14.25
N ASN A 7 -1.49 -5.94 13.72
CA ASN A 7 -1.84 -5.89 12.31
C ASN A 7 -0.60 -5.78 11.41
N GLU A 8 0.35 -4.91 11.76
CA GLU A 8 1.62 -4.76 11.03
C GLU A 8 2.47 -6.03 11.07
N ALA A 9 2.52 -6.72 12.20
CA ALA A 9 3.25 -7.98 12.33
C ALA A 9 2.67 -9.06 11.41
N ARG A 10 1.33 -9.16 11.31
CA ARG A 10 0.66 -10.13 10.44
C ARG A 10 0.84 -9.80 8.96
N TRP A 11 0.79 -8.52 8.59
CA TRP A 11 1.08 -8.10 7.21
C TRP A 11 2.53 -8.41 6.82
N ARG A 12 3.49 -8.21 7.73
CA ARG A 12 4.90 -8.60 7.48
C ARG A 12 5.04 -10.11 7.28
N ALA A 13 4.34 -10.95 8.06
CA ALA A 13 4.33 -12.39 7.85
C ALA A 13 3.74 -12.80 6.49
N PHE A 14 2.76 -12.06 5.98
CA PHE A 14 2.26 -12.23 4.62
C PHE A 14 3.31 -11.84 3.57
N GLU A 15 3.97 -10.70 3.73
CA GLU A 15 5.02 -10.21 2.83
C GLU A 15 6.21 -11.17 2.72
N THR A 16 6.52 -11.90 3.80
CA THR A 16 7.58 -12.94 3.83
C THR A 16 7.09 -14.34 3.41
N GLY A 17 5.80 -14.50 3.13
CA GLY A 17 5.20 -15.79 2.75
C GLY A 17 4.95 -16.75 3.92
N GLU A 18 5.14 -16.31 5.16
CA GLU A 18 4.89 -17.11 6.37
C GLU A 18 3.38 -17.26 6.66
N MET A 19 2.57 -16.39 6.11
CA MET A 19 1.13 -16.33 6.34
C MET A 19 0.40 -16.00 5.03
N SER A 20 -0.74 -16.63 4.79
CA SER A 20 -1.61 -16.28 3.67
C SER A 20 -2.37 -14.99 3.96
N ARG A 21 -2.89 -14.33 2.92
CA ARG A 21 -3.75 -13.14 3.07
C ARG A 21 -4.98 -13.43 3.94
N ASP A 22 -5.62 -14.57 3.73
CA ASP A 22 -6.82 -14.97 4.48
C ASP A 22 -6.51 -15.13 5.96
N GLU A 23 -5.36 -15.71 6.31
CA GLU A 23 -4.92 -15.81 7.70
C GLU A 23 -4.67 -14.43 8.31
N VAL A 24 -4.07 -13.48 7.57
CA VAL A 24 -3.90 -12.10 8.05
C VAL A 24 -5.25 -11.47 8.34
N ILE A 25 -6.11 -11.44 7.34
CA ILE A 25 -7.39 -10.73 7.38
C ILE A 25 -8.31 -11.35 8.44
N ASN A 26 -8.53 -12.65 8.36
CA ASN A 26 -9.50 -13.35 9.21
C ASN A 26 -8.99 -13.55 10.64
N GLY A 27 -7.67 -13.51 10.86
CA GLY A 27 -7.07 -13.79 12.17
C GLY A 27 -6.64 -12.56 12.98
N ARG A 28 -6.58 -11.36 12.38
CA ARG A 28 -5.99 -10.18 13.06
C ARG A 28 -6.75 -9.74 14.30
N PHE A 29 -8.07 -9.79 14.29
CA PHE A 29 -8.88 -9.43 15.46
C PHE A 29 -8.79 -10.49 16.56
N GLY A 30 -8.84 -11.78 16.19
CA GLY A 30 -8.63 -12.87 17.17
C GLY A 30 -7.27 -12.74 17.86
N ALA A 31 -6.19 -12.52 17.09
CA ALA A 31 -4.85 -12.32 17.65
C ALA A 31 -4.77 -11.09 18.56
N PHE A 32 -5.40 -9.98 18.16
CA PHE A 32 -5.43 -8.76 18.99
C PHE A 32 -6.18 -8.97 20.30
N PHE A 33 -7.39 -9.54 20.26
CA PHE A 33 -8.21 -9.75 21.47
C PHE A 33 -7.65 -10.83 22.38
N GLN A 34 -6.96 -11.82 21.83
CA GLN A 34 -6.24 -12.83 22.63
C GLN A 34 -5.17 -12.20 23.55
N LEU A 35 -4.47 -11.16 23.08
CA LEU A 35 -3.51 -10.41 23.92
C LEU A 35 -4.20 -9.64 25.06
N LEU A 36 -5.49 -9.40 24.96
CA LEU A 36 -6.31 -8.76 25.99
C LEU A 36 -7.07 -9.78 26.86
N ASN A 37 -6.79 -11.09 26.71
CA ASN A 37 -7.51 -12.19 27.35
C ASN A 37 -9.03 -12.20 27.05
N HIS A 38 -9.42 -11.83 25.84
CA HIS A 38 -10.79 -11.89 25.36
C HIS A 38 -10.88 -12.83 24.15
N GLU A 39 -11.97 -13.60 24.10
CA GLU A 39 -12.35 -14.38 22.93
C GLU A 39 -13.37 -13.59 22.09
N VAL A 40 -13.18 -13.58 20.78
CA VAL A 40 -14.07 -12.91 19.83
C VAL A 40 -14.24 -13.76 18.57
N ASP A 41 -15.38 -13.60 17.91
CA ASP A 41 -15.52 -14.08 16.54
C ASP A 41 -14.73 -13.15 15.58
N SER A 42 -13.51 -13.59 15.25
CA SER A 42 -12.59 -12.80 14.41
C SER A 42 -13.14 -12.57 13.01
N LEU A 43 -13.89 -13.51 12.46
CA LEU A 43 -14.51 -13.38 11.14
C LEU A 43 -15.63 -12.33 11.13
N ALA A 44 -16.52 -12.36 12.12
CA ALA A 44 -17.58 -11.38 12.26
C ALA A 44 -17.02 -9.97 12.48
N MET A 45 -15.94 -9.84 13.28
CA MET A 45 -15.26 -8.56 13.49
C MET A 45 -14.60 -8.06 12.21
N GLU A 46 -13.95 -8.93 11.44
CA GLU A 46 -13.37 -8.55 10.16
C GLU A 46 -14.42 -8.08 9.18
N GLN A 47 -15.57 -8.77 9.10
CA GLN A 47 -16.68 -8.37 8.24
C GLN A 47 -17.16 -6.96 8.59
N THR A 48 -17.44 -6.70 9.87
CA THR A 48 -17.86 -5.38 10.35
C THR A 48 -16.81 -4.31 10.07
N TYR A 49 -15.54 -4.61 10.33
CA TYR A 49 -14.44 -3.68 10.05
C TYR A 49 -14.35 -3.34 8.55
N ARG A 50 -14.57 -4.33 7.68
CA ARG A 50 -14.56 -4.13 6.23
C ARG A 50 -15.73 -3.30 5.75
N GLU A 51 -16.89 -3.44 6.35
CA GLU A 51 -18.06 -2.58 6.07
C GLU A 51 -17.69 -1.10 6.33
N PHE A 52 -17.10 -0.80 7.50
CA PHE A 52 -16.63 0.55 7.81
C PHE A 52 -15.49 1.02 6.89
N LEU A 53 -14.56 0.14 6.52
CA LEU A 53 -13.51 0.50 5.54
C LEU A 53 -14.09 0.85 4.18
N ASN A 54 -15.16 0.19 3.76
CA ASN A 54 -15.83 0.46 2.49
C ASN A 54 -16.60 1.80 2.50
N GLU A 55 -16.97 2.32 3.66
CA GLU A 55 -17.56 3.66 3.82
C GLU A 55 -16.49 4.76 3.88
N GLY A 56 -15.29 4.41 4.39
CA GLY A 56 -14.19 5.35 4.60
C GLY A 56 -13.43 5.64 3.31
N HIS A 57 -13.60 6.85 2.76
CA HIS A 57 -12.90 7.31 1.55
C HIS A 57 -12.30 8.71 1.71
N GLN A 58 -12.15 9.18 2.95
CA GLN A 58 -11.54 10.47 3.24
C GLN A 58 -10.11 10.51 2.73
N LEU A 59 -9.77 11.59 2.03
CA LEU A 59 -8.44 11.83 1.50
C LEU A 59 -7.54 12.45 2.57
N LEU A 60 -6.26 12.14 2.52
CA LEU A 60 -5.24 12.77 3.36
C LEU A 60 -4.73 14.05 2.66
N GLY A 61 -4.74 15.17 3.38
CA GLY A 61 -4.27 16.43 2.82
C GLY A 61 -4.92 16.78 1.48
N ASN A 62 -4.15 17.30 0.56
CA ASN A 62 -4.57 17.66 -0.79
C ASN A 62 -4.34 16.53 -1.81
N SER A 63 -4.53 15.26 -1.41
CA SER A 63 -4.23 14.09 -2.26
C SER A 63 -4.88 14.16 -3.64
N LEU A 64 -6.12 14.68 -3.75
CA LEU A 64 -6.79 14.81 -5.04
C LEU A 64 -6.05 15.79 -5.97
N GLU A 65 -5.66 16.96 -5.46
CA GLU A 65 -4.94 17.97 -6.24
C GLU A 65 -3.56 17.47 -6.67
N VAL A 66 -2.85 16.76 -5.78
CA VAL A 66 -1.55 16.14 -6.10
C VAL A 66 -1.71 15.12 -7.21
N VAL A 67 -2.68 14.20 -7.10
CA VAL A 67 -2.94 13.18 -8.12
C VAL A 67 -3.33 13.82 -9.46
N GLN A 68 -4.21 14.83 -9.45
CA GLN A 68 -4.60 15.58 -10.66
C GLN A 68 -3.38 16.19 -11.35
N HIS A 69 -2.53 16.88 -10.60
CA HIS A 69 -1.33 17.52 -11.13
C HIS A 69 -0.37 16.53 -11.82
N PHE A 70 -0.12 15.40 -11.15
CA PHE A 70 0.80 14.40 -11.71
C PHE A 70 0.18 13.56 -12.83
N ALA A 71 -1.13 13.40 -12.88
CA ALA A 71 -1.82 12.72 -13.98
C ALA A 71 -1.69 13.47 -15.33
N GLU A 72 -1.40 14.78 -15.29
CA GLU A 72 -1.11 15.57 -16.50
C GLU A 72 0.34 15.40 -17.00
N LYS A 73 1.24 14.87 -16.17
CA LYS A 73 2.69 14.81 -16.43
C LYS A 73 3.22 13.38 -16.57
N ALA A 74 2.53 12.42 -15.99
CA ALA A 74 2.96 11.03 -15.92
C ALA A 74 1.78 10.05 -15.97
N ASP A 75 2.03 8.83 -16.38
CA ASP A 75 1.06 7.75 -16.25
C ASP A 75 1.05 7.23 -14.81
N LEU A 76 -0.08 7.30 -14.15
CA LEU A 76 -0.25 6.88 -12.78
C LEU A 76 -0.86 5.48 -12.70
N TYR A 77 -0.33 4.66 -11.80
CA TYR A 77 -0.80 3.31 -11.50
C TYR A 77 -0.94 3.12 -9.99
N ILE A 78 -1.94 2.37 -9.56
CA ILE A 78 -2.04 1.91 -8.17
C ILE A 78 -1.51 0.48 -8.08
N VAL A 79 -0.65 0.23 -7.10
CA VAL A 79 -0.15 -1.10 -6.74
C VAL A 79 -0.42 -1.36 -5.26
N THR A 80 -1.19 -2.40 -4.93
CA THR A 80 -1.66 -2.60 -3.55
C THR A 80 -1.71 -4.07 -3.12
N ASN A 81 -1.34 -4.34 -1.86
CA ASN A 81 -1.53 -5.63 -1.19
C ASN A 81 -2.93 -5.77 -0.54
N GLY A 82 -3.78 -4.77 -0.71
CA GLY A 82 -5.12 -4.75 -0.12
C GLY A 82 -6.10 -5.75 -0.75
N VAL A 83 -7.37 -5.65 -0.33
CA VAL A 83 -8.46 -6.46 -0.89
C VAL A 83 -9.07 -5.72 -2.08
N SER A 84 -9.15 -6.38 -3.23
CA SER A 84 -9.53 -5.81 -4.52
C SER A 84 -10.82 -5.00 -4.43
N LYS A 85 -11.91 -5.62 -4.01
CA LYS A 85 -13.22 -4.96 -3.87
C LYS A 85 -13.17 -3.68 -3.01
N THR A 86 -12.44 -3.72 -1.89
CA THR A 86 -12.31 -2.57 -0.99
C THR A 86 -11.48 -1.45 -1.63
N GLN A 87 -10.38 -1.78 -2.30
CA GLN A 87 -9.53 -0.78 -2.95
C GLN A 87 -10.27 -0.07 -4.08
N PHE A 88 -10.92 -0.80 -4.98
CA PHE A 88 -11.70 -0.19 -6.06
C PHE A 88 -12.81 0.70 -5.52
N LYS A 89 -13.60 0.23 -4.54
CA LYS A 89 -14.67 1.04 -3.96
C LYS A 89 -14.15 2.35 -3.37
N ARG A 90 -13.05 2.31 -2.62
CA ARG A 90 -12.45 3.52 -2.01
C ARG A 90 -11.92 4.48 -3.07
N LEU A 91 -11.32 3.99 -4.16
CA LEU A 91 -10.85 4.82 -5.27
C LEU A 91 -12.00 5.47 -6.03
N GLU A 92 -13.12 4.76 -6.22
CA GLU A 92 -14.34 5.30 -6.83
C GLU A 92 -14.97 6.38 -5.95
N ASP A 93 -15.24 6.06 -4.68
CA ASP A 93 -15.91 6.95 -3.74
C ASP A 93 -15.08 8.23 -3.47
N SER A 94 -13.75 8.13 -3.46
CA SER A 94 -12.83 9.28 -3.34
C SER A 94 -12.63 10.05 -4.64
N LYS A 95 -13.19 9.58 -5.76
CA LYS A 95 -13.04 10.15 -7.10
C LYS A 95 -11.59 10.15 -7.63
N LEU A 96 -10.73 9.30 -7.09
CA LEU A 96 -9.35 9.17 -7.53
C LEU A 96 -9.19 8.21 -8.72
N LEU A 97 -10.08 7.21 -8.85
CA LEU A 97 -9.95 6.15 -9.86
C LEU A 97 -9.71 6.66 -11.29
N PRO A 98 -10.36 7.73 -11.80
CA PRO A 98 -10.18 8.19 -13.18
C PRO A 98 -8.78 8.69 -13.52
N TYR A 99 -7.95 8.99 -12.54
CA TYR A 99 -6.58 9.50 -12.75
C TYR A 99 -5.53 8.40 -12.91
N PHE A 100 -5.90 7.14 -12.63
CA PHE A 100 -4.99 6.01 -12.74
C PHE A 100 -5.28 5.20 -14.01
N LYS A 101 -4.21 4.82 -14.72
CA LYS A 101 -4.31 3.98 -15.93
C LYS A 101 -4.78 2.57 -15.58
N GLU A 102 -4.28 2.02 -14.47
CA GLU A 102 -4.69 0.71 -13.97
C GLU A 102 -4.50 0.63 -12.43
N VAL A 103 -5.26 -0.26 -11.81
CA VAL A 103 -5.14 -0.62 -10.39
C VAL A 103 -4.75 -2.10 -10.33
N ILE A 104 -3.54 -2.37 -9.89
CA ILE A 104 -2.98 -3.72 -9.77
C ILE A 104 -3.06 -4.15 -8.31
N VAL A 105 -3.90 -5.13 -8.04
CA VAL A 105 -4.11 -5.67 -6.69
C VAL A 105 -3.46 -7.04 -6.59
N SER A 106 -2.65 -7.26 -5.57
CA SER A 106 -1.95 -8.53 -5.35
C SER A 106 -2.89 -9.73 -5.23
N GLU A 107 -4.13 -9.53 -4.78
CA GLU A 107 -5.18 -10.56 -4.75
C GLU A 107 -5.47 -11.14 -6.14
N ASP A 108 -5.39 -10.30 -7.18
CA ASP A 108 -5.75 -10.66 -8.54
C ASP A 108 -4.55 -11.22 -9.34
N THR A 109 -3.32 -11.10 -8.82
CA THR A 109 -2.09 -11.48 -9.53
C THR A 109 -1.48 -12.79 -9.06
N GLY A 110 -1.79 -13.25 -7.85
CA GLY A 110 -1.14 -14.38 -7.20
C GLY A 110 0.23 -14.03 -6.57
N TYR A 111 0.68 -12.79 -6.69
CA TYR A 111 1.93 -12.27 -6.12
C TYR A 111 1.65 -11.03 -5.29
N GLN A 112 2.52 -10.68 -4.35
CA GLN A 112 2.39 -9.49 -3.52
C GLN A 112 3.71 -8.71 -3.42
N LYS A 113 3.61 -7.40 -3.13
CA LYS A 113 4.80 -6.64 -2.74
C LYS A 113 5.37 -7.19 -1.43
N PRO A 114 6.70 -7.37 -1.29
CA PRO A 114 7.79 -6.89 -2.15
C PRO A 114 8.30 -7.90 -3.18
N MET A 115 7.56 -8.97 -3.52
CA MET A 115 7.98 -9.99 -4.48
C MET A 115 8.26 -9.37 -5.85
N ILE A 116 9.37 -9.77 -6.49
CA ILE A 116 9.73 -9.26 -7.82
C ILE A 116 8.69 -9.64 -8.87
N GLU A 117 8.07 -10.81 -8.76
CA GLU A 117 7.04 -11.31 -9.68
C GLU A 117 5.81 -10.39 -9.74
N PHE A 118 5.46 -9.72 -8.61
CA PHE A 118 4.39 -8.73 -8.59
C PHE A 118 4.76 -7.52 -9.46
N PHE A 119 6.00 -7.06 -9.39
CA PHE A 119 6.48 -5.94 -10.20
C PHE A 119 6.65 -6.32 -11.67
N GLU A 120 7.14 -7.52 -11.96
CA GLU A 120 7.21 -8.04 -13.35
C GLU A 120 5.82 -8.10 -13.97
N TYR A 121 4.83 -8.62 -13.24
CA TYR A 121 3.43 -8.61 -13.68
C TYR A 121 2.92 -7.18 -13.92
N THR A 122 3.21 -6.27 -13.01
CA THR A 122 2.83 -4.85 -13.13
C THR A 122 3.48 -4.21 -14.35
N PHE A 123 4.78 -4.40 -14.52
CA PHE A 123 5.55 -3.83 -15.62
C PHE A 123 5.10 -4.32 -16.99
N ALA A 124 4.67 -5.58 -17.09
CA ALA A 124 4.12 -6.13 -18.33
C ALA A 124 2.83 -5.43 -18.79
N LYS A 125 2.14 -4.73 -17.87
CA LYS A 125 0.91 -3.95 -18.16
C LYS A 125 1.18 -2.50 -18.51
N ILE A 126 2.41 -2.01 -18.31
CA ILE A 126 2.79 -0.61 -18.57
C ILE A 126 3.41 -0.50 -19.97
N PRO A 127 2.73 0.12 -20.94
CA PRO A 127 3.30 0.30 -22.27
C PRO A 127 4.59 1.13 -22.24
N ASN A 128 5.63 0.65 -22.92
CA ASN A 128 6.92 1.35 -23.06
C ASN A 128 7.57 1.71 -21.72
N LEU A 129 7.40 0.89 -20.68
CA LEU A 129 7.99 1.12 -19.38
C LEU A 129 9.50 1.44 -19.50
N ASN A 130 9.92 2.51 -18.82
CA ASN A 130 11.32 2.83 -18.60
C ASN A 130 11.59 2.86 -17.08
N LYS A 131 12.29 1.87 -16.55
CA LYS A 131 12.60 1.78 -15.12
C LYS A 131 13.30 3.03 -14.58
N ALA A 132 14.18 3.65 -15.36
CA ALA A 132 14.90 4.88 -14.98
C ALA A 132 14.00 6.13 -14.88
N GLN A 133 12.75 6.03 -15.32
CA GLN A 133 11.72 7.08 -15.24
C GLN A 133 10.50 6.62 -14.43
N THR A 134 10.67 5.52 -13.68
CA THR A 134 9.60 4.92 -12.89
C THR A 134 9.94 5.03 -11.41
N VAL A 135 8.98 5.44 -10.62
CA VAL A 135 9.11 5.56 -9.18
C VAL A 135 7.92 4.94 -8.47
N ILE A 136 8.17 4.25 -7.35
CA ILE A 136 7.11 3.83 -6.44
C ILE A 136 7.06 4.79 -5.25
N ILE A 137 5.85 5.20 -4.89
CA ILE A 137 5.56 6.05 -3.72
C ILE A 137 4.69 5.24 -2.77
N GLY A 138 5.14 5.04 -1.54
CA GLY A 138 4.38 4.26 -0.56
C GLY A 138 4.80 4.53 0.88
N ASP A 139 4.02 4.03 1.82
CA ASP A 139 4.22 4.22 3.26
C ASP A 139 4.88 3.01 3.95
N SER A 140 4.90 1.85 3.29
CA SER A 140 5.50 0.63 3.83
C SER A 140 6.95 0.44 3.38
N LEU A 141 7.88 0.43 4.35
CA LEU A 141 9.29 0.10 4.06
C LEU A 141 9.44 -1.34 3.56
N SER A 142 8.72 -2.29 4.17
CA SER A 142 8.88 -3.72 3.87
C SER A 142 8.21 -4.14 2.56
N SER A 143 7.13 -3.48 2.13
CA SER A 143 6.44 -3.83 0.89
C SER A 143 6.70 -2.87 -0.26
N ASP A 144 6.50 -1.55 -0.07
CA ASP A 144 6.64 -0.58 -1.14
C ASP A 144 8.09 -0.30 -1.47
N ILE A 145 8.86 0.08 -0.45
CA ILE A 145 10.24 0.51 -0.65
C ILE A 145 11.13 -0.69 -0.98
N GLN A 146 11.05 -1.77 -0.20
CA GLN A 146 11.78 -2.98 -0.53
C GLN A 146 11.39 -3.54 -1.90
N GLY A 147 10.11 -3.48 -2.24
CA GLY A 147 9.61 -3.91 -3.54
C GLY A 147 10.17 -3.09 -4.70
N GLY A 148 10.21 -1.76 -4.56
CA GLY A 148 10.83 -0.87 -5.55
C GLY A 148 12.31 -1.12 -5.72
N ILE A 149 13.05 -1.35 -4.62
CA ILE A 149 14.46 -1.74 -4.65
C ILE A 149 14.64 -3.07 -5.38
N ASN A 150 13.83 -4.10 -5.07
CA ASN A 150 13.87 -5.39 -5.74
C ASN A 150 13.57 -5.28 -7.24
N ALA A 151 12.72 -4.33 -7.62
CA ALA A 151 12.33 -4.07 -9.00
C ALA A 151 13.28 -3.12 -9.75
N GLU A 152 14.31 -2.60 -9.07
CA GLU A 152 15.30 -1.66 -9.63
C GLU A 152 14.66 -0.36 -10.15
N ILE A 153 13.70 0.19 -9.41
CA ILE A 153 13.10 1.50 -9.66
C ILE A 153 13.31 2.42 -8.47
N ASP A 154 13.21 3.73 -8.69
CA ASP A 154 13.30 4.72 -7.62
C ASP A 154 12.16 4.56 -6.63
N THR A 155 12.43 4.92 -5.37
CA THR A 155 11.51 4.76 -4.25
C THR A 155 11.34 6.05 -3.47
N ILE A 156 10.09 6.42 -3.18
CA ILE A 156 9.76 7.56 -2.33
C ILE A 156 8.95 7.06 -1.13
N TRP A 157 9.53 7.17 0.05
CA TRP A 157 8.87 6.77 1.27
C TRP A 157 8.03 7.92 1.87
N LEU A 158 6.72 7.74 1.86
CA LEU A 158 5.80 8.68 2.52
C LEU A 158 5.72 8.36 4.01
N ARG A 159 6.31 9.22 4.84
CA ARG A 159 6.30 9.09 6.28
C ARG A 159 6.12 10.44 6.98
N PRO A 160 4.97 10.67 7.64
CA PRO A 160 4.73 11.91 8.39
C PRO A 160 5.72 12.15 9.54
N ASP A 161 6.17 11.05 10.20
CA ASP A 161 7.08 11.12 11.35
C ASP A 161 8.53 10.83 10.92
N ALA A 162 9.48 11.62 11.39
CA ALA A 162 10.90 11.36 11.14
C ALA A 162 11.36 10.08 11.85
N PRO A 163 12.18 9.21 11.20
CA PRO A 163 12.73 8.04 11.84
C PRO A 163 13.67 8.44 12.98
N THR A 164 13.54 7.75 14.11
CA THR A 164 14.40 7.96 15.29
C THR A 164 15.64 7.07 15.29
N THR A 165 15.72 6.12 14.36
CA THR A 165 16.81 5.15 14.24
C THR A 165 17.23 5.03 12.78
N PRO A 166 18.48 4.61 12.50
CA PRO A 166 18.90 4.26 11.14
C PRO A 166 17.96 3.24 10.52
N LEU A 167 17.65 3.41 9.23
CA LEU A 167 16.79 2.52 8.48
C LEU A 167 17.59 1.30 8.00
N ALA A 168 16.99 0.12 8.11
CA ALA A 168 17.54 -1.09 7.49
C ALA A 168 17.28 -1.16 5.97
N ILE A 169 16.26 -0.43 5.50
CA ILE A 169 15.88 -0.29 4.10
C ILE A 169 15.94 1.20 3.78
N GLU A 170 16.79 1.59 2.83
CA GLU A 170 17.02 2.99 2.46
C GLU A 170 16.25 3.34 1.19
N PRO A 171 15.20 4.21 1.26
CA PRO A 171 14.52 4.71 0.08
C PRO A 171 15.39 5.70 -0.69
N THR A 172 15.14 5.86 -2.01
CA THR A 172 15.80 6.91 -2.82
C THR A 172 15.48 8.30 -2.26
N HIS A 173 14.22 8.52 -1.89
CA HIS A 173 13.77 9.77 -1.28
C HIS A 173 12.76 9.50 -0.14
N GLN A 174 12.61 10.53 0.72
CA GLN A 174 11.62 10.53 1.79
C GLN A 174 10.81 11.82 1.76
N ILE A 175 9.50 11.70 1.97
CA ILE A 175 8.57 12.83 2.06
C ILE A 175 7.69 12.68 3.30
N ARG A 176 7.21 13.80 3.83
CA ARG A 176 6.31 13.81 5.00
C ARG A 176 4.84 13.90 4.62
N GLN A 177 4.56 14.49 3.48
CA GLN A 177 3.23 14.69 2.91
C GLN A 177 3.30 14.58 1.38
N LEU A 178 2.19 14.30 0.74
CA LEU A 178 2.17 14.13 -0.72
C LEU A 178 2.53 15.41 -1.48
N GLU A 179 2.26 16.57 -0.93
CA GLU A 179 2.59 17.87 -1.50
C GLU A 179 4.10 18.09 -1.70
N ASP A 180 4.94 17.39 -0.93
CA ASP A 180 6.42 17.45 -1.08
C ASP A 180 6.85 16.93 -2.48
N LEU A 181 6.02 16.14 -3.14
CA LEU A 181 6.25 15.65 -4.51
C LEU A 181 6.36 16.77 -5.54
N TYR A 182 5.69 17.91 -5.34
CA TYR A 182 5.78 19.05 -6.26
C TYR A 182 7.21 19.58 -6.40
N SER A 183 7.99 19.56 -5.34
CA SER A 183 9.38 20.00 -5.37
C SER A 183 10.36 18.90 -5.75
N LEU A 184 9.99 17.64 -5.56
CA LEU A 184 10.85 16.50 -5.80
C LEU A 184 10.82 16.01 -7.25
N LEU A 185 9.64 16.08 -7.88
CA LEU A 185 9.38 15.55 -9.24
C LEU A 185 9.04 16.67 -10.26
N SER A 186 9.47 17.89 -10.00
CA SER A 186 9.28 19.05 -10.88
C SER A 186 10.22 19.04 -12.10
#